data_19f2bbd8c15f284e9e6d034ecb7bcbd6
#
_entry.id   19f2bbd8c15f284e9e6d034ecb7bcbd6
#
_cell.length_a   1.000
_cell.length_b   1.000
_cell.length_c   1.000
_cell.angle_alpha   90.00
_cell.angle_beta   90.00
_cell.angle_gamma   90.00
#
_symmetry.space_group_name_H-M   'P 1'
#
loop_
_entity.id
_entity.type
_entity.pdbx_description
1 polymer ?
#
loop_
_entity_poly.entity_id
_entity_poly.type
_entity_poly.pdbx_seq_one_letter_code
_entity_poly.pdbx_strand_id
1 'polypeptide(L)'
;MKQIFLSIALFVVCAFTLQAQVIINQNFDALTAGPYAAQQLGAPWTTWSGTTGNAEDPAVSATQSSSAPNAVYVATTSNDFVCHLGDKTTGRYKISFSYFVESGKMGYFNILNDFAGSNSIWAMQAYFRSNGYCIVDAGGASIDSVAYTTNTWNNIVFIIDVDDDFATMYFNGTELVSWIFSSGSFGDGTTHKLDAVNFYGLGEDLQPGYYIDNFIFEQVTVPEAPMNLTAAVTGSDVTLAWTAPTSSPDSYTILRNNSVLASGITTLTYADNNLYPQDYNYVAKAHYNNLGYSHSSNDTTITIAGGITRNNVLFEATTSTYCTYCPGVALAMEEFVANGKNVVIVEYHNDWQGPDTYVSTASQARAVAYSSAEINPTTIADGDLYLVGGNHTISLYPILLPMYDARIARNAIHDIDLSVVKTGVDTYEATIIVEQISSYYPGNLYLRTALTESNIAFPWQGQTELHWVCRDMYPSATGTSLDFSSVSTQTYTTTFSTTGYVADNCEFAAWVQLGATGDVTQAIKVDLSTVIGIEETNNSLWSIYPNPANDQITIFGTEKAKYEIVNINGQVVMSGMIENGFETINTSNLNQGSYFVRIISSEVIVKSLVIE
;
A
#
# COMPACT_ATOMS: atom_id res chain seq x y z
N MET A 1 -58.96 24.88 49.04
CA MET A 1 -58.70 25.12 47.62
C MET A 1 -57.33 25.76 47.51
N LYS A 2 -56.29 24.97 47.17
CA LYS A 2 -54.97 25.47 46.89
C LYS A 2 -54.80 25.56 45.34
N GLN A 3 -54.69 26.75 44.83
CA GLN A 3 -54.41 27.01 43.43
C GLN A 3 -52.91 26.72 43.20
N ILE A 4 -52.60 25.78 42.30
CA ILE A 4 -51.25 25.51 41.79
C ILE A 4 -51.10 26.39 40.53
N PHE A 5 -50.22 27.38 40.61
CA PHE A 5 -49.74 28.12 39.42
C PHE A 5 -48.70 27.29 38.68
N LEU A 6 -49.08 26.86 37.48
CA LEU A 6 -48.11 26.18 36.55
C LEU A 6 -47.43 27.28 35.71
N SER A 7 -46.20 27.60 36.03
CA SER A 7 -45.38 28.49 35.22
C SER A 7 -44.83 27.72 34.02
N ILE A 8 -45.36 28.00 32.84
CA ILE A 8 -44.81 27.54 31.57
C ILE A 8 -43.62 28.45 31.22
N ALA A 9 -42.42 27.95 31.40
CA ALA A 9 -41.22 28.60 30.87
C ALA A 9 -41.15 28.36 29.35
N LEU A 10 -41.40 29.40 28.57
CA LEU A 10 -41.25 29.39 27.13
C LEU A 10 -39.74 29.50 26.83
N PHE A 11 -39.08 28.37 26.51
CA PHE A 11 -37.73 28.40 25.95
C PHE A 11 -37.83 28.89 24.51
N VAL A 12 -37.48 30.15 24.26
CA VAL A 12 -37.22 30.65 22.92
C VAL A 12 -35.85 30.11 22.51
N VAL A 13 -35.85 29.05 21.73
CA VAL A 13 -34.64 28.61 21.01
C VAL A 13 -34.46 29.62 19.88
N CYS A 14 -33.58 30.60 20.08
CA CYS A 14 -33.04 31.41 18.99
C CYS A 14 -32.20 30.49 18.10
N ALA A 15 -32.76 30.01 17.01
CA ALA A 15 -31.98 29.44 15.93
C ALA A 15 -31.18 30.58 15.30
N PHE A 16 -29.92 30.73 15.68
CA PHE A 16 -28.98 31.55 14.91
C PHE A 16 -28.74 30.81 13.60
N THR A 17 -29.37 31.28 12.51
CA THR A 17 -28.91 30.91 11.17
C THR A 17 -27.53 31.56 10.99
N LEU A 18 -26.45 30.80 11.11
CA LEU A 18 -25.13 31.25 10.66
C LEU A 18 -25.25 31.49 9.14
N GLN A 19 -25.29 32.75 8.73
CA GLN A 19 -25.10 33.12 7.34
C GLN A 19 -23.63 32.94 6.98
N ALA A 20 -23.34 32.59 5.72
CA ALA A 20 -21.98 32.55 5.20
C ALA A 20 -21.27 33.88 5.55
N GLN A 21 -20.10 33.76 6.20
CA GLN A 21 -19.26 34.90 6.54
C GLN A 21 -18.12 35.01 5.56
N VAL A 22 -18.17 36.02 4.69
CA VAL A 22 -17.05 36.33 3.78
C VAL A 22 -15.87 36.83 4.60
N ILE A 23 -14.72 36.17 4.45
CA ILE A 23 -13.45 36.48 5.14
C ILE A 23 -12.52 37.25 4.21
N ILE A 24 -12.38 36.79 2.95
CA ILE A 24 -11.62 37.45 1.89
C ILE A 24 -12.53 37.56 0.68
N ASN A 25 -12.57 38.75 0.09
CA ASN A 25 -13.22 38.98 -1.21
C ASN A 25 -12.34 39.91 -2.02
N GLN A 26 -11.65 39.36 -3.01
CA GLN A 26 -10.67 40.08 -3.80
C GLN A 26 -10.87 39.83 -5.29
N ASN A 27 -11.34 40.86 -6.00
CA ASN A 27 -11.52 40.85 -7.45
C ASN A 27 -10.41 41.56 -8.23
N PHE A 28 -9.37 42.02 -7.52
CA PHE A 28 -8.19 42.70 -8.05
C PHE A 28 -8.44 43.99 -8.85
N ASP A 29 -9.67 44.41 -9.04
CA ASP A 29 -10.05 45.57 -9.87
C ASP A 29 -9.51 46.90 -9.36
N ALA A 30 -9.34 47.03 -8.06
CA ALA A 30 -8.80 48.24 -7.40
C ALA A 30 -7.29 48.40 -7.55
N LEU A 31 -6.58 47.37 -8.03
CA LEU A 31 -5.13 47.41 -8.21
C LEU A 31 -4.74 48.21 -9.46
N THR A 32 -3.50 48.68 -9.49
CA THR A 32 -2.94 49.31 -10.68
C THR A 32 -2.24 48.26 -11.55
N ALA A 33 -2.57 48.19 -12.84
CA ALA A 33 -1.90 47.30 -13.79
C ALA A 33 -0.39 47.58 -13.80
N GLY A 34 0.40 46.52 -13.66
CA GLY A 34 1.86 46.59 -13.53
C GLY A 34 2.41 45.48 -12.60
N PRO A 35 3.67 45.54 -12.20
CA PRO A 35 4.28 44.51 -11.38
C PRO A 35 3.75 44.50 -9.92
N TYR A 36 3.97 43.36 -9.25
CA TYR A 36 3.90 43.19 -7.80
C TYR A 36 2.47 43.27 -7.21
N ALA A 37 1.64 42.30 -7.56
CA ALA A 37 0.28 42.19 -7.05
C ALA A 37 0.23 42.01 -5.52
N ALA A 38 1.08 41.15 -4.96
CA ALA A 38 1.13 40.94 -3.51
C ALA A 38 1.57 42.19 -2.75
N GLN A 39 2.54 42.93 -3.29
CA GLN A 39 2.99 44.20 -2.68
C GLN A 39 1.87 45.25 -2.67
N GLN A 40 1.04 45.32 -3.73
CA GLN A 40 -0.08 46.24 -3.80
C GLN A 40 -1.22 45.85 -2.84
N LEU A 41 -1.43 44.54 -2.65
CA LEU A 41 -2.50 44.02 -1.79
C LEU A 41 -2.14 44.10 -0.29
N GLY A 42 -0.90 43.72 0.06
CA GLY A 42 -0.51 43.46 1.44
C GLY A 42 -1.21 42.20 1.98
N ALA A 43 -1.08 41.98 3.31
CA ALA A 43 -1.69 40.82 3.96
C ALA A 43 -3.21 40.74 3.71
N PRO A 44 -3.75 39.53 3.45
CA PRO A 44 -3.14 38.21 3.60
C PRO A 44 -2.34 37.70 2.39
N TRP A 45 -2.11 38.52 1.37
CA TRP A 45 -1.40 38.17 0.15
C TRP A 45 0.10 38.39 0.31
N THR A 46 0.89 37.45 -0.14
CA THR A 46 2.35 37.44 -0.07
C THR A 46 2.96 36.63 -1.20
N THR A 47 4.27 36.39 -1.15
CA THR A 47 4.98 35.40 -1.98
C THR A 47 5.43 34.22 -1.12
N TRP A 48 5.91 33.15 -1.75
CA TRP A 48 6.41 31.99 -1.01
C TRP A 48 7.53 32.33 -0.04
N SER A 49 8.46 33.17 -0.42
CA SER A 49 9.53 33.65 0.48
C SER A 49 9.07 34.65 1.53
N GLY A 50 7.84 35.12 1.48
CA GLY A 50 7.31 36.20 2.32
C GLY A 50 7.80 37.59 1.92
N THR A 51 8.58 37.71 0.82
CA THR A 51 9.15 38.99 0.36
C THR A 51 8.40 39.45 -0.90
N THR A 52 7.59 40.51 -0.74
CA THR A 52 6.83 41.10 -1.86
C THR A 52 7.68 42.12 -2.63
N GLY A 53 7.29 42.46 -3.86
CA GLY A 53 7.98 43.43 -4.69
C GLY A 53 9.26 42.91 -5.35
N ASN A 54 9.33 41.60 -5.61
CA ASN A 54 10.44 40.92 -6.26
C ASN A 54 9.94 40.01 -7.41
N ALA A 55 10.80 39.13 -7.95
CA ALA A 55 10.46 38.26 -9.08
C ALA A 55 9.41 37.19 -8.75
N GLU A 56 9.20 36.84 -7.48
CA GLU A 56 8.14 35.93 -7.04
C GLU A 56 6.75 36.57 -7.12
N ASP A 57 6.69 37.90 -7.00
CA ASP A 57 5.44 38.65 -6.94
C ASP A 57 4.88 38.86 -8.36
N PRO A 58 3.72 38.26 -8.72
CA PRO A 58 3.18 38.33 -10.07
C PRO A 58 2.66 39.72 -10.43
N ALA A 59 2.36 39.91 -11.71
CA ALA A 59 1.85 41.16 -12.21
C ALA A 59 0.34 41.30 -12.05
N VAL A 60 -0.14 42.54 -11.94
CA VAL A 60 -1.53 42.89 -12.16
C VAL A 60 -1.69 43.21 -13.65
N SER A 61 -2.60 42.59 -14.34
CA SER A 61 -2.81 42.70 -15.78
C SER A 61 -4.24 43.12 -16.11
N ALA A 62 -4.35 44.09 -17.03
CA ALA A 62 -5.63 44.50 -17.65
C ALA A 62 -5.90 43.78 -18.99
N THR A 63 -5.08 42.77 -19.35
CA THR A 63 -5.21 42.07 -20.66
C THR A 63 -6.36 41.07 -20.62
N GLN A 64 -6.52 40.33 -19.52
CA GLN A 64 -7.61 39.41 -19.28
C GLN A 64 -8.15 39.66 -17.87
N SER A 65 -9.48 39.68 -17.73
CA SER A 65 -10.16 39.74 -16.44
C SER A 65 -11.51 39.02 -16.52
N SER A 66 -11.91 38.37 -15.44
CA SER A 66 -13.25 37.78 -15.30
C SER A 66 -14.24 38.86 -14.82
N SER A 67 -13.79 39.70 -13.88
CA SER A 67 -14.36 41.00 -13.60
C SER A 67 -13.41 42.08 -14.03
N ALA A 68 -13.91 43.18 -14.62
CA ALA A 68 -13.07 44.24 -15.14
C ALA A 68 -12.74 45.29 -14.06
N PRO A 69 -11.52 45.92 -14.09
CA PRO A 69 -10.61 45.91 -15.24
C PRO A 69 -9.39 44.98 -15.14
N ASN A 70 -9.10 44.37 -13.98
CA ASN A 70 -7.81 43.74 -13.70
C ASN A 70 -7.92 42.31 -13.20
N ALA A 71 -6.87 41.52 -13.45
CA ALA A 71 -6.65 40.19 -12.82
C ALA A 71 -5.17 40.04 -12.45
N VAL A 72 -4.81 39.06 -11.65
CA VAL A 72 -3.40 38.70 -11.38
C VAL A 72 -2.91 37.74 -12.45
N TYR A 73 -1.72 38.02 -13.03
CA TYR A 73 -1.11 37.24 -14.08
C TYR A 73 0.18 36.57 -13.61
N VAL A 74 0.17 35.25 -13.54
CA VAL A 74 1.33 34.40 -13.28
C VAL A 74 1.96 34.00 -14.61
N ALA A 75 3.14 34.57 -14.92
CA ALA A 75 3.74 34.54 -16.25
C ALA A 75 5.09 33.83 -16.33
N THR A 76 5.77 33.68 -15.21
CA THR A 76 7.15 33.16 -15.15
C THR A 76 7.30 32.09 -14.07
N THR A 77 8.31 31.24 -14.23
CA THR A 77 8.64 30.18 -13.26
C THR A 77 9.19 30.73 -11.92
N SER A 78 9.42 32.04 -11.83
CA SER A 78 9.77 32.69 -10.57
C SER A 78 8.54 33.13 -9.77
N ASN A 79 7.36 33.26 -10.41
CA ASN A 79 6.17 33.74 -9.71
C ASN A 79 5.68 32.67 -8.71
N ASP A 80 5.36 33.12 -7.51
CA ASP A 80 4.94 32.24 -6.42
C ASP A 80 4.05 33.03 -5.44
N PHE A 81 2.75 33.07 -5.75
CA PHE A 81 1.76 33.97 -5.15
C PHE A 81 0.89 33.23 -4.14
N VAL A 82 0.95 33.64 -2.87
CA VAL A 82 0.32 32.95 -1.74
C VAL A 82 -0.76 33.84 -1.12
N CYS A 83 -1.91 33.24 -0.83
CA CYS A 83 -2.96 33.81 0.02
C CYS A 83 -3.03 33.05 1.34
N HIS A 84 -2.68 33.69 2.45
CA HIS A 84 -2.88 33.12 3.78
C HIS A 84 -4.37 33.14 4.16
N LEU A 85 -4.90 32.01 4.62
CA LEU A 85 -6.27 31.85 5.04
C LEU A 85 -6.45 31.95 6.57
N GLY A 86 -5.31 32.02 7.29
CA GLY A 86 -5.25 32.28 8.73
C GLY A 86 -5.42 31.05 9.60
N ASP A 87 -4.71 29.96 9.30
CA ASP A 87 -4.54 28.78 10.16
C ASP A 87 -5.89 28.23 10.68
N LYS A 88 -6.81 27.95 9.80
CA LYS A 88 -8.13 27.43 10.22
C LYS A 88 -8.01 25.98 10.70
N THR A 89 -8.23 25.76 11.98
CA THR A 89 -8.19 24.44 12.63
C THR A 89 -9.57 23.90 12.95
N THR A 90 -10.63 24.66 12.72
CA THR A 90 -12.03 24.26 12.88
C THR A 90 -12.91 24.99 11.89
N GLY A 91 -14.10 24.46 11.64
CA GLY A 91 -15.11 25.05 10.79
C GLY A 91 -15.07 24.56 9.34
N ARG A 92 -16.04 25.05 8.59
CA ARG A 92 -16.23 24.71 7.19
C ARG A 92 -16.09 25.95 6.32
N TYR A 93 -15.32 25.80 5.26
CA TYR A 93 -14.94 26.92 4.41
C TYR A 93 -15.22 26.64 2.95
N LYS A 94 -15.50 27.71 2.21
CA LYS A 94 -15.55 27.70 0.76
C LYS A 94 -14.51 28.64 0.21
N ILE A 95 -13.71 28.15 -0.75
CA ILE A 95 -12.79 28.93 -1.54
C ILE A 95 -13.31 28.91 -2.98
N SER A 96 -13.40 30.05 -3.62
CA SER A 96 -13.75 30.13 -5.04
C SER A 96 -12.92 31.18 -5.75
N PHE A 97 -12.58 30.92 -7.00
CA PHE A 97 -11.90 31.88 -7.88
C PHE A 97 -12.12 31.56 -9.35
N SER A 98 -11.95 32.57 -10.18
CA SER A 98 -11.92 32.44 -11.62
C SER A 98 -10.49 32.15 -12.08
N TYR A 99 -10.31 31.20 -12.99
CA TYR A 99 -9.00 30.72 -13.46
C TYR A 99 -8.97 30.63 -14.99
N PHE A 100 -7.99 31.28 -15.63
CA PHE A 100 -7.87 31.33 -17.08
C PHE A 100 -6.44 30.95 -17.49
N VAL A 101 -6.29 29.96 -18.36
CA VAL A 101 -4.99 29.50 -18.87
C VAL A 101 -4.87 29.91 -20.32
N GLU A 102 -3.78 30.61 -20.69
CA GLU A 102 -3.49 31.00 -22.06
C GLU A 102 -3.18 29.80 -22.94
N SER A 103 -3.52 29.91 -24.22
CA SER A 103 -3.18 28.89 -25.21
C SER A 103 -1.66 28.70 -25.32
N GLY A 104 -1.19 27.45 -25.30
CA GLY A 104 0.24 27.14 -25.35
C GLY A 104 0.99 27.42 -24.05
N LYS A 105 0.26 27.57 -22.96
CA LYS A 105 0.75 27.77 -21.59
C LYS A 105 0.20 26.70 -20.66
N MET A 106 0.75 26.64 -19.44
CA MET A 106 0.24 25.80 -18.37
C MET A 106 -0.15 26.64 -17.14
N GLY A 107 -0.94 26.05 -16.29
CA GLY A 107 -1.33 26.62 -15.01
C GLY A 107 -1.11 25.63 -13.87
N TYR A 108 -0.93 26.17 -12.67
CA TYR A 108 -0.77 25.37 -11.46
C TYR A 108 -1.25 26.16 -10.23
N PHE A 109 -1.90 25.46 -9.33
CA PHE A 109 -2.13 25.96 -7.97
C PHE A 109 -2.20 24.79 -6.99
N ASN A 110 -2.04 25.08 -5.70
CA ASN A 110 -2.22 24.11 -4.64
C ASN A 110 -2.95 24.72 -3.44
N ILE A 111 -3.45 23.84 -2.56
CA ILE A 111 -3.96 24.19 -1.24
C ILE A 111 -3.06 23.53 -0.21
N LEU A 112 -2.71 24.28 0.82
CA LEU A 112 -1.81 23.86 1.88
C LEU A 112 -2.58 23.64 3.18
N ASN A 113 -2.36 22.46 3.80
CA ASN A 113 -2.75 22.23 5.19
C ASN A 113 -1.93 23.13 6.11
N ASP A 114 -0.61 23.19 5.86
CA ASP A 114 0.32 24.02 6.63
C ASP A 114 1.33 24.69 5.70
N PHE A 115 1.45 26.00 5.78
CA PHE A 115 2.42 26.78 5.04
C PHE A 115 3.64 27.09 5.94
N ALA A 116 4.68 26.29 5.80
CA ALA A 116 5.91 26.36 6.60
C ALA A 116 7.18 26.37 5.75
N GLY A 117 7.16 27.04 4.60
CA GLY A 117 8.27 27.08 3.64
C GLY A 117 8.59 25.68 3.10
N SER A 118 9.84 25.23 3.25
CA SER A 118 10.25 23.88 2.79
C SER A 118 9.57 22.70 3.52
N ASN A 119 8.94 22.97 4.67
CA ASN A 119 8.23 21.97 5.46
C ASN A 119 6.71 22.07 5.31
N SER A 120 6.23 22.76 4.27
CA SER A 120 4.80 22.88 4.00
C SER A 120 4.16 21.53 3.72
N ILE A 121 2.88 21.40 4.10
CA ILE A 121 2.06 20.20 3.89
C ILE A 121 0.99 20.52 2.86
N TRP A 122 0.95 19.74 1.76
CA TRP A 122 0.05 19.96 0.63
C TRP A 122 -1.22 19.12 0.75
N ALA A 123 -2.37 19.79 0.83
CA ALA A 123 -3.67 19.14 0.81
C ALA A 123 -4.11 18.69 -0.59
N MET A 124 -3.70 19.40 -1.64
CA MET A 124 -3.96 19.03 -3.03
C MET A 124 -3.10 19.87 -3.97
N GLN A 125 -2.94 19.39 -5.21
CA GLN A 125 -2.32 20.09 -6.31
C GLN A 125 -3.17 19.98 -7.59
N ALA A 126 -3.25 21.05 -8.37
CA ALA A 126 -3.94 21.07 -9.65
C ALA A 126 -2.99 21.51 -10.77
N TYR A 127 -2.89 20.70 -11.82
CA TYR A 127 -2.01 20.88 -12.97
C TYR A 127 -2.85 21.07 -14.25
N PHE A 128 -2.79 22.24 -14.85
CA PHE A 128 -3.40 22.50 -16.15
C PHE A 128 -2.37 22.22 -17.25
N ARG A 129 -2.44 21.03 -17.84
CA ARG A 129 -1.44 20.48 -18.74
C ARG A 129 -1.65 20.85 -20.20
N SER A 130 -0.59 20.73 -21.02
CA SER A 130 -0.60 20.97 -22.46
C SER A 130 -1.56 20.06 -23.24
N ASN A 131 -1.89 18.90 -22.70
CA ASN A 131 -2.82 17.93 -23.29
C ASN A 131 -4.31 18.35 -23.18
N GLY A 132 -4.61 19.53 -22.59
CA GLY A 132 -5.96 20.02 -22.41
C GLY A 132 -6.71 19.45 -21.21
N TYR A 133 -6.01 18.84 -20.27
CA TYR A 133 -6.59 18.33 -19.02
C TYR A 133 -6.08 19.09 -17.80
N CYS A 134 -6.98 19.40 -16.88
CA CYS A 134 -6.66 19.72 -15.50
C CYS A 134 -6.57 18.40 -14.74
N ILE A 135 -5.39 18.08 -14.22
CA ILE A 135 -5.12 16.90 -13.39
C ILE A 135 -5.05 17.37 -11.95
N VAL A 136 -5.82 16.73 -11.09
CA VAL A 136 -5.86 17.02 -9.65
C VAL A 136 -5.26 15.85 -8.90
N ASP A 137 -4.21 16.12 -8.14
CA ASP A 137 -3.62 15.21 -7.16
C ASP A 137 -4.13 15.61 -5.77
N ALA A 138 -5.00 14.78 -5.22
CA ALA A 138 -5.56 14.91 -3.88
C ALA A 138 -5.08 13.76 -2.95
N GLY A 139 -3.99 13.09 -3.32
CA GLY A 139 -3.32 12.03 -2.56
C GLY A 139 -3.87 10.62 -2.80
N GLY A 140 -2.99 9.63 -2.67
CA GLY A 140 -3.33 8.22 -2.78
C GLY A 140 -3.98 7.86 -4.13
N ALA A 141 -5.18 7.29 -4.08
CA ALA A 141 -5.98 6.94 -5.26
C ALA A 141 -6.83 8.12 -5.78
N SER A 142 -6.81 9.27 -5.12
CA SER A 142 -7.63 10.45 -5.46
C SER A 142 -6.93 11.33 -6.50
N ILE A 143 -6.53 10.73 -7.63
CA ILE A 143 -6.04 11.44 -8.81
C ILE A 143 -7.17 11.45 -9.81
N ASP A 144 -7.65 12.65 -10.14
CA ASP A 144 -8.73 12.82 -11.10
C ASP A 144 -8.37 13.85 -12.17
N SER A 145 -9.12 13.90 -13.25
CA SER A 145 -8.85 14.82 -14.34
C SER A 145 -10.12 15.28 -15.06
N VAL A 146 -10.11 16.52 -15.51
CA VAL A 146 -11.18 17.10 -16.31
C VAL A 146 -10.61 17.84 -17.50
N ALA A 147 -11.26 17.70 -18.65
CA ALA A 147 -10.91 18.48 -19.83
C ALA A 147 -11.22 19.97 -19.60
N TYR A 148 -10.29 20.85 -19.98
CA TYR A 148 -10.50 22.30 -19.95
C TYR A 148 -10.16 22.93 -21.30
N THR A 149 -10.70 24.12 -21.52
CA THR A 149 -10.43 24.90 -22.75
C THR A 149 -9.53 26.08 -22.39
N THR A 150 -8.41 26.22 -23.09
CA THR A 150 -7.53 27.39 -22.98
C THR A 150 -8.25 28.65 -23.44
N ASN A 151 -7.78 29.81 -23.00
CA ASN A 151 -8.39 31.12 -23.29
C ASN A 151 -9.87 31.23 -22.84
N THR A 152 -10.23 30.49 -21.82
CA THR A 152 -11.58 30.51 -21.26
C THR A 152 -11.49 30.58 -19.73
N TRP A 153 -12.31 31.42 -19.12
CA TRP A 153 -12.46 31.50 -17.67
C TRP A 153 -13.15 30.25 -17.13
N ASN A 154 -12.53 29.60 -16.19
CA ASN A 154 -13.09 28.47 -15.46
C ASN A 154 -13.36 28.88 -14.02
N ASN A 155 -14.46 28.38 -13.47
CA ASN A 155 -14.82 28.60 -12.06
C ASN A 155 -14.32 27.40 -11.24
N ILE A 156 -13.45 27.67 -10.29
CA ILE A 156 -12.90 26.69 -9.34
C ILE A 156 -13.55 26.94 -7.98
N VAL A 157 -14.10 25.91 -7.36
CA VAL A 157 -14.71 25.99 -6.05
C VAL A 157 -14.24 24.82 -5.19
N PHE A 158 -13.85 25.12 -3.96
CA PHE A 158 -13.57 24.14 -2.91
C PHE A 158 -14.57 24.30 -1.78
N ILE A 159 -15.03 23.18 -1.25
CA ILE A 159 -15.70 23.10 0.05
C ILE A 159 -14.78 22.26 0.94
N ILE A 160 -14.26 22.85 2.02
CA ILE A 160 -13.32 22.23 2.93
C ILE A 160 -13.92 22.27 4.33
N ASP A 161 -14.15 21.09 4.89
CA ASP A 161 -14.63 20.90 6.25
C ASP A 161 -13.46 20.42 7.11
N VAL A 162 -12.90 21.33 7.91
CA VAL A 162 -11.73 21.05 8.76
C VAL A 162 -12.13 20.20 9.96
N ASP A 163 -13.36 20.37 10.46
CA ASP A 163 -13.87 19.60 11.61
C ASP A 163 -14.09 18.11 11.25
N ASP A 164 -14.46 17.84 9.99
CA ASP A 164 -14.76 16.50 9.49
C ASP A 164 -13.66 15.95 8.55
N ASP A 165 -12.53 16.68 8.46
CA ASP A 165 -11.37 16.34 7.64
C ASP A 165 -11.73 15.91 6.21
N PHE A 166 -12.61 16.65 5.55
CA PHE A 166 -13.13 16.30 4.24
C PHE A 166 -13.17 17.48 3.30
N ALA A 167 -12.72 17.30 2.07
CA ALA A 167 -12.71 18.34 1.05
C ALA A 167 -13.32 17.85 -0.27
N THR A 168 -13.86 18.80 -1.03
CA THR A 168 -14.44 18.58 -2.37
C THR A 168 -14.03 19.73 -3.28
N MET A 169 -13.58 19.39 -4.50
CA MET A 169 -13.34 20.36 -5.57
C MET A 169 -14.42 20.27 -6.63
N TYR A 170 -14.92 21.42 -7.04
CA TYR A 170 -15.83 21.59 -8.17
C TYR A 170 -15.14 22.35 -9.29
N PHE A 171 -15.27 21.86 -10.50
CA PHE A 171 -14.80 22.51 -11.72
C PHE A 171 -16.00 22.91 -12.58
N ASN A 172 -16.19 24.20 -12.83
CA ASN A 172 -17.33 24.76 -13.57
C ASN A 172 -18.70 24.24 -13.04
N GLY A 173 -18.82 24.09 -11.71
CA GLY A 173 -20.04 23.66 -11.05
C GLY A 173 -20.26 22.14 -11.00
N THR A 174 -19.38 21.35 -11.61
CA THR A 174 -19.41 19.88 -11.52
C THR A 174 -18.39 19.41 -10.47
N GLU A 175 -18.80 18.50 -9.59
CA GLU A 175 -17.86 17.85 -8.67
C GLU A 175 -16.80 17.09 -9.46
N LEU A 176 -15.52 17.32 -9.14
CA LEU A 176 -14.39 16.67 -9.76
C LEU A 176 -13.80 15.58 -8.86
N VAL A 177 -13.49 15.92 -7.61
CA VAL A 177 -12.88 14.99 -6.66
C VAL A 177 -13.28 15.36 -5.23
N SER A 178 -13.40 14.33 -4.38
CA SER A 178 -13.58 14.45 -2.93
C SER A 178 -12.56 13.56 -2.22
N TRP A 179 -11.97 14.07 -1.11
CA TRP A 179 -10.88 13.35 -0.41
C TRP A 179 -10.84 13.70 1.08
N ILE A 180 -10.08 12.89 1.83
CA ILE A 180 -9.70 13.20 3.21
C ILE A 180 -8.67 14.33 3.18
N PHE A 181 -9.02 15.48 3.71
CA PHE A 181 -8.27 16.73 3.51
C PHE A 181 -6.83 16.67 4.03
N SER A 182 -6.61 16.05 5.21
CA SER A 182 -5.29 15.87 5.79
C SER A 182 -4.39 14.87 5.04
N SER A 183 -4.97 13.96 4.26
CA SER A 183 -4.26 12.89 3.54
C SER A 183 -4.03 13.20 2.05
N GLY A 184 -4.31 14.43 1.61
CA GLY A 184 -4.19 14.83 0.22
C GLY A 184 -2.74 15.04 -0.23
N SER A 185 -2.43 14.82 -1.49
CA SER A 185 -1.14 15.00 -2.19
C SER A 185 0.09 14.61 -1.34
N PHE A 186 0.66 15.54 -0.56
CA PHE A 186 1.74 15.30 0.41
C PHE A 186 1.25 15.56 1.84
N GLY A 187 0.01 15.21 2.13
CA GLY A 187 -0.58 15.28 3.46
C GLY A 187 0.00 14.23 4.41
N ASP A 188 0.01 14.53 5.70
CA ASP A 188 0.54 13.65 6.75
C ASP A 188 -0.56 12.80 7.43
N GLY A 189 -1.82 12.94 7.01
CA GLY A 189 -2.99 12.26 7.57
C GLY A 189 -3.38 12.71 8.98
N THR A 190 -2.74 13.76 9.52
CA THR A 190 -2.94 14.21 10.90
C THR A 190 -3.09 15.72 11.03
N THR A 191 -2.63 16.50 10.05
CA THR A 191 -2.70 17.96 10.08
C THR A 191 -4.06 18.45 9.57
N HIS A 192 -5.02 18.57 10.49
CA HIS A 192 -6.37 19.12 10.24
C HIS A 192 -6.32 20.66 10.29
N LYS A 193 -5.77 21.26 9.26
CA LYS A 193 -5.63 22.71 9.17
C LYS A 193 -5.75 23.20 7.73
N LEU A 194 -6.39 24.34 7.51
CA LEU A 194 -6.45 25.04 6.22
C LEU A 194 -5.70 26.35 6.37
N ASP A 195 -4.54 26.47 5.74
CA ASP A 195 -3.63 27.60 5.95
C ASP A 195 -3.49 28.52 4.75
N ALA A 196 -3.26 28.00 3.54
CA ALA A 196 -3.00 28.85 2.40
C ALA A 196 -3.47 28.25 1.05
N VAL A 197 -3.67 29.14 0.07
CA VAL A 197 -3.73 28.79 -1.36
C VAL A 197 -2.49 29.41 -2.02
N ASN A 198 -1.79 28.60 -2.83
CA ASN A 198 -0.62 29.02 -3.56
C ASN A 198 -0.82 28.89 -5.08
N PHE A 199 -0.48 29.94 -5.81
CA PHE A 199 -0.48 30.03 -7.27
C PHE A 199 0.97 30.16 -7.74
N TYR A 200 1.55 29.04 -8.17
CA TYR A 200 2.96 28.94 -8.53
C TYR A 200 3.17 28.90 -10.05
N GLY A 201 4.18 29.55 -10.52
CA GLY A 201 4.61 29.54 -11.91
C GLY A 201 5.34 28.24 -12.29
N LEU A 202 4.64 27.11 -12.23
CA LEU A 202 5.21 25.82 -12.61
C LEU A 202 5.57 25.80 -14.09
N GLY A 203 6.79 25.37 -14.40
CA GLY A 203 7.28 25.19 -15.77
C GLY A 203 7.78 23.77 -15.95
N GLU A 204 6.95 22.91 -16.53
CA GLU A 204 7.30 21.52 -16.84
C GLU A 204 7.24 21.29 -18.37
N ASP A 205 6.07 20.87 -18.88
CA ASP A 205 5.84 20.65 -20.32
C ASP A 205 5.67 21.97 -21.12
N LEU A 206 5.15 23.02 -20.48
CA LEU A 206 5.02 24.38 -21.02
C LEU A 206 5.49 25.41 -20.00
N GLN A 207 5.65 26.66 -20.46
CA GLN A 207 5.86 27.80 -19.58
C GLN A 207 4.54 28.23 -18.94
N PRO A 208 4.56 28.73 -17.67
CA PRO A 208 3.35 29.24 -17.06
C PRO A 208 2.76 30.42 -17.83
N GLY A 209 1.46 30.58 -17.74
CA GLY A 209 0.73 31.71 -18.34
C GLY A 209 -0.75 31.58 -18.00
N TYR A 210 -1.14 32.12 -16.84
CA TYR A 210 -2.52 32.03 -16.38
C TYR A 210 -2.91 33.23 -15.52
N TYR A 211 -4.21 33.49 -15.48
CA TYR A 211 -4.79 34.58 -14.71
C TYR A 211 -5.70 34.06 -13.61
N ILE A 212 -5.74 34.81 -12.51
CA ILE A 212 -6.59 34.56 -11.34
C ILE A 212 -7.42 35.81 -11.11
N ASP A 213 -8.72 35.61 -10.88
CA ASP A 213 -9.66 36.68 -10.59
C ASP A 213 -10.76 36.22 -9.63
N ASN A 214 -11.48 37.18 -9.03
CA ASN A 214 -12.66 36.93 -8.18
C ASN A 214 -12.42 35.92 -7.07
N PHE A 215 -11.32 36.07 -6.33
CA PHE A 215 -11.00 35.18 -5.20
C PHE A 215 -11.90 35.48 -4.01
N ILE A 216 -12.65 34.46 -3.54
CA ILE A 216 -13.49 34.55 -2.36
C ILE A 216 -13.13 33.42 -1.40
N PHE A 217 -12.94 33.77 -0.13
CA PHE A 217 -12.81 32.83 0.98
C PHE A 217 -13.88 33.15 2.01
N GLU A 218 -14.75 32.20 2.31
CA GLU A 218 -15.89 32.38 3.19
C GLU A 218 -16.09 31.18 4.11
N GLN A 219 -16.54 31.45 5.34
CA GLN A 219 -17.03 30.41 6.23
C GLN A 219 -18.48 30.09 5.86
N VAL A 220 -18.82 28.79 5.73
CA VAL A 220 -20.15 28.35 5.31
C VAL A 220 -20.78 27.41 6.33
N THR A 221 -22.11 27.28 6.27
CA THR A 221 -22.84 26.36 7.14
C THR A 221 -22.63 24.91 6.72
N VAL A 222 -22.68 24.02 7.72
CA VAL A 222 -22.68 22.57 7.50
C VAL A 222 -24.10 22.11 7.22
N PRO A 223 -24.36 21.37 6.11
CA PRO A 223 -25.68 20.78 5.86
C PRO A 223 -25.97 19.61 6.82
N GLU A 224 -27.25 19.25 6.93
CA GLU A 224 -27.70 18.16 7.82
C GLU A 224 -27.09 16.80 7.43
N ALA A 225 -26.59 16.06 8.44
CA ALA A 225 -26.00 14.74 8.27
C ALA A 225 -27.05 13.61 8.26
N PRO A 226 -26.75 12.47 7.64
CA PRO A 226 -27.49 11.22 7.84
C PRO A 226 -27.42 10.80 9.31
N MET A 227 -28.43 10.08 9.78
CA MET A 227 -28.51 9.62 11.17
C MET A 227 -28.72 8.11 11.24
N ASN A 228 -28.43 7.54 12.42
CA ASN A 228 -28.70 6.14 12.74
C ASN A 228 -28.10 5.16 11.72
N LEU A 229 -26.85 5.40 11.30
CA LEU A 229 -26.13 4.42 10.49
C LEU A 229 -25.99 3.13 11.27
N THR A 230 -26.41 2.04 10.67
CA THR A 230 -26.28 0.66 11.18
C THR A 230 -25.64 -0.23 10.13
N ALA A 231 -24.98 -1.30 10.57
CA ALA A 231 -24.38 -2.30 9.71
C ALA A 231 -24.78 -3.70 10.16
N ALA A 232 -25.28 -4.52 9.23
CA ALA A 232 -25.62 -5.91 9.45
C ALA A 232 -24.63 -6.80 8.68
N VAL A 233 -23.97 -7.73 9.39
CA VAL A 233 -22.97 -8.66 8.83
C VAL A 233 -23.63 -9.98 8.47
N THR A 234 -23.37 -10.50 7.27
CA THR A 234 -23.77 -11.83 6.81
C THR A 234 -22.61 -12.49 6.09
N GLY A 235 -21.90 -13.37 6.77
CA GLY A 235 -20.64 -13.94 6.26
C GLY A 235 -19.57 -12.87 6.08
N SER A 236 -19.12 -12.67 4.85
CA SER A 236 -18.17 -11.62 4.45
C SER A 236 -18.83 -10.35 3.92
N ASP A 237 -20.17 -10.27 3.95
CA ASP A 237 -20.92 -9.15 3.38
C ASP A 237 -21.49 -8.27 4.49
N VAL A 238 -21.51 -6.96 4.23
CA VAL A 238 -22.07 -5.95 5.14
C VAL A 238 -23.19 -5.20 4.41
N THR A 239 -24.36 -5.12 5.06
CA THR A 239 -25.43 -4.24 4.61
C THR A 239 -25.52 -3.05 5.55
N LEU A 240 -25.27 -1.86 5.00
CA LEU A 240 -25.40 -0.58 5.69
C LEU A 240 -26.82 -0.04 5.48
N ALA A 241 -27.37 0.62 6.52
CA ALA A 241 -28.64 1.33 6.43
C ALA A 241 -28.60 2.58 7.32
N TRP A 242 -29.23 3.68 6.87
CA TRP A 242 -29.27 4.95 7.59
C TRP A 242 -30.60 5.66 7.45
N THR A 243 -30.81 6.69 8.27
CA THR A 243 -31.98 7.57 8.19
C THR A 243 -31.60 8.84 7.45
N ALA A 244 -32.42 9.24 6.48
CA ALA A 244 -32.27 10.51 5.77
C ALA A 244 -32.37 11.71 6.72
N PRO A 245 -31.60 12.80 6.48
CA PRO A 245 -31.83 14.09 7.13
C PRO A 245 -33.19 14.69 6.71
N THR A 246 -33.65 15.71 7.44
CA THR A 246 -34.95 16.37 7.15
C THR A 246 -34.88 17.20 5.87
N SER A 247 -33.74 17.80 5.58
CA SER A 247 -33.42 18.39 4.28
C SER A 247 -33.09 17.28 3.29
N SER A 248 -33.73 17.28 2.13
CA SER A 248 -33.51 16.23 1.11
C SER A 248 -32.14 16.40 0.44
N PRO A 249 -31.15 15.52 0.68
CA PRO A 249 -29.90 15.53 -0.06
C PRO A 249 -30.11 14.99 -1.47
N ASP A 250 -29.17 15.32 -2.35
CA ASP A 250 -29.13 14.80 -3.73
C ASP A 250 -28.62 13.37 -3.78
N SER A 251 -27.65 13.02 -2.91
CA SER A 251 -27.08 11.68 -2.80
C SER A 251 -26.39 11.47 -1.45
N TYR A 252 -25.84 10.26 -1.27
CA TYR A 252 -25.01 9.89 -0.13
C TYR A 252 -23.67 9.36 -0.57
N THR A 253 -22.68 9.49 0.30
CA THR A 253 -21.34 8.91 0.17
C THR A 253 -21.05 8.06 1.40
N ILE A 254 -20.54 6.86 1.20
CA ILE A 254 -20.07 5.97 2.25
C ILE A 254 -18.55 6.01 2.30
N LEU A 255 -18.02 6.20 3.48
CA LEU A 255 -16.60 6.02 3.77
C LEU A 255 -16.42 4.72 4.57
N ARG A 256 -15.35 4.00 4.25
CA ARG A 256 -14.87 2.81 4.97
C ARG A 256 -13.43 3.04 5.40
N ASN A 257 -13.17 2.93 6.70
CA ASN A 257 -11.83 3.18 7.26
C ASN A 257 -11.26 4.54 6.81
N ASN A 258 -12.09 5.59 6.89
CA ASN A 258 -11.78 6.95 6.47
C ASN A 258 -11.45 7.15 4.97
N SER A 259 -11.73 6.17 4.11
CA SER A 259 -11.58 6.30 2.67
C SER A 259 -12.94 6.23 1.98
N VAL A 260 -13.14 7.01 0.92
CA VAL A 260 -14.38 6.98 0.13
C VAL A 260 -14.53 5.60 -0.51
N LEU A 261 -15.58 4.88 -0.13
CA LEU A 261 -15.93 3.58 -0.68
C LEU A 261 -16.88 3.71 -1.87
N ALA A 262 -17.89 4.54 -1.74
CA ALA A 262 -18.89 4.77 -2.79
C ALA A 262 -19.52 6.14 -2.64
N SER A 263 -19.85 6.78 -3.76
CA SER A 263 -20.52 8.08 -3.83
C SER A 263 -21.72 8.03 -4.77
N GLY A 264 -22.55 9.09 -4.79
CA GLY A 264 -23.72 9.18 -5.66
C GLY A 264 -24.84 8.21 -5.33
N ILE A 265 -24.89 7.69 -4.09
CA ILE A 265 -25.90 6.74 -3.63
C ILE A 265 -27.21 7.47 -3.40
N THR A 266 -28.30 7.03 -4.02
CA THR A 266 -29.64 7.64 -3.89
C THR A 266 -30.61 6.82 -3.02
N THR A 267 -30.17 5.67 -2.53
CA THR A 267 -30.89 4.80 -1.60
C THR A 267 -30.45 5.08 -0.16
N LEU A 268 -31.20 4.57 0.81
CA LEU A 268 -30.86 4.62 2.24
C LEU A 268 -30.13 3.34 2.73
N THR A 269 -29.64 2.55 1.80
CA THR A 269 -28.90 1.32 2.07
C THR A 269 -27.75 1.17 1.08
N TYR A 270 -26.68 0.50 1.52
CA TYR A 270 -25.53 0.14 0.67
C TYR A 270 -25.01 -1.24 1.07
N ALA A 271 -24.59 -2.04 0.11
CA ALA A 271 -23.97 -3.35 0.35
C ALA A 271 -22.47 -3.29 0.03
N ASP A 272 -21.67 -3.63 1.03
CA ASP A 272 -20.23 -3.82 0.90
C ASP A 272 -19.94 -5.32 1.02
N ASN A 273 -19.54 -5.93 -0.07
CA ASN A 273 -19.50 -7.38 -0.19
C ASN A 273 -18.06 -7.90 -0.28
N ASN A 274 -17.89 -9.19 0.06
CA ASN A 274 -16.62 -9.88 -0.04
C ASN A 274 -15.51 -9.20 0.77
N LEU A 275 -15.75 -8.96 2.05
CA LEU A 275 -14.81 -8.32 2.93
C LEU A 275 -13.83 -9.33 3.57
N TYR A 276 -12.62 -8.89 3.76
CA TYR A 276 -11.61 -9.64 4.52
C TYR A 276 -11.99 -9.76 6.00
N PRO A 277 -11.57 -10.82 6.69
CA PRO A 277 -11.67 -10.92 8.14
C PRO A 277 -10.82 -9.86 8.86
N GLN A 278 -11.46 -8.77 9.25
CA GLN A 278 -10.88 -7.67 10.04
C GLN A 278 -12.00 -6.73 10.52
N ASP A 279 -11.63 -5.71 11.28
CA ASP A 279 -12.54 -4.64 11.67
C ASP A 279 -12.70 -3.61 10.55
N TYR A 280 -13.92 -3.12 10.37
CA TYR A 280 -14.26 -2.06 9.44
C TYR A 280 -15.07 -0.98 10.14
N ASN A 281 -14.66 0.26 9.96
CA ASN A 281 -15.42 1.43 10.39
C ASN A 281 -16.14 2.04 9.20
N TYR A 282 -17.40 2.40 9.37
CA TYR A 282 -18.22 3.06 8.35
C TYR A 282 -18.82 4.35 8.87
N VAL A 283 -18.85 5.35 7.99
CA VAL A 283 -19.63 6.57 8.13
C VAL A 283 -20.36 6.89 6.83
N ALA A 284 -21.50 7.56 6.93
CA ALA A 284 -22.25 8.06 5.79
C ALA A 284 -22.26 9.58 5.80
N LYS A 285 -22.11 10.21 4.64
CA LYS A 285 -22.27 11.66 4.43
C LYS A 285 -23.41 11.91 3.45
N ALA A 286 -24.18 12.96 3.65
CA ALA A 286 -25.17 13.44 2.68
C ALA A 286 -24.51 14.50 1.79
N HIS A 287 -24.76 14.42 0.48
CA HIS A 287 -24.31 15.39 -0.50
C HIS A 287 -25.46 16.30 -0.94
N TYR A 288 -25.20 17.59 -0.97
CA TYR A 288 -26.15 18.63 -1.38
C TYR A 288 -25.53 19.47 -2.49
N ASN A 289 -26.18 19.55 -3.65
CA ASN A 289 -25.75 20.40 -4.74
C ASN A 289 -25.52 21.84 -4.25
N ASN A 290 -24.38 22.42 -4.58
CA ASN A 290 -23.94 23.77 -4.16
C ASN A 290 -23.62 23.97 -2.67
N LEU A 291 -23.87 22.98 -1.80
CA LEU A 291 -23.50 23.04 -0.38
C LEU A 291 -22.39 22.04 -0.03
N GLY A 292 -22.12 21.06 -0.92
CA GLY A 292 -21.16 19.98 -0.68
C GLY A 292 -21.68 18.94 0.31
N TYR A 293 -20.77 18.26 1.00
CA TYR A 293 -21.11 17.17 1.92
C TYR A 293 -21.47 17.66 3.31
N SER A 294 -22.34 16.93 4.00
CA SER A 294 -22.61 17.10 5.43
C SER A 294 -21.43 16.62 6.28
N HIS A 295 -21.48 16.84 7.58
CA HIS A 295 -20.69 16.04 8.52
C HIS A 295 -21.04 14.56 8.38
N SER A 296 -20.16 13.70 8.92
CA SER A 296 -20.40 12.26 8.99
C SER A 296 -21.61 11.94 9.87
N SER A 297 -22.27 10.82 9.57
CA SER A 297 -23.21 10.16 10.49
C SER A 297 -22.48 9.71 11.77
N ASN A 298 -23.19 9.03 12.67
CA ASN A 298 -22.53 8.24 13.70
C ASN A 298 -21.63 7.18 13.07
N ASP A 299 -20.50 6.90 13.74
CA ASP A 299 -19.61 5.79 13.40
C ASP A 299 -20.28 4.45 13.65
N THR A 300 -19.99 3.50 12.79
CA THR A 300 -20.43 2.11 12.95
C THR A 300 -19.27 1.18 12.66
N THR A 301 -18.76 0.53 13.69
CA THR A 301 -17.68 -0.46 13.56
C THR A 301 -18.25 -1.86 13.60
N ILE A 302 -17.80 -2.71 12.67
CA ILE A 302 -18.12 -4.14 12.62
C ILE A 302 -16.85 -4.97 12.48
N THR A 303 -16.95 -6.24 12.86
CA THR A 303 -15.90 -7.24 12.67
C THR A 303 -16.39 -8.30 11.69
N ILE A 304 -15.66 -8.51 10.60
CA ILE A 304 -15.79 -9.70 9.76
C ILE A 304 -14.95 -10.80 10.42
N ALA A 305 -15.63 -11.84 10.91
CA ALA A 305 -14.96 -12.94 11.61
C ALA A 305 -14.26 -13.87 10.63
N GLY A 306 -13.17 -14.51 11.07
CA GLY A 306 -12.42 -15.51 10.31
C GLY A 306 -10.95 -15.15 10.13
N GLY A 307 -10.25 -16.01 9.35
CA GLY A 307 -8.81 -15.89 9.17
C GLY A 307 -8.00 -16.29 10.41
N ILE A 308 -6.69 -16.22 10.25
CA ILE A 308 -5.67 -16.43 11.30
C ILE A 308 -4.73 -15.24 11.34
N THR A 309 -3.97 -15.09 12.42
CA THR A 309 -2.92 -14.08 12.50
C THR A 309 -1.94 -14.24 11.34
N ARG A 310 -1.63 -13.14 10.66
CA ARG A 310 -0.64 -13.11 9.57
C ARG A 310 0.76 -13.31 10.15
N ASN A 311 1.52 -14.22 9.55
CA ASN A 311 2.87 -14.51 10.00
C ASN A 311 3.91 -13.57 9.40
N ASN A 312 3.80 -13.26 8.10
CA ASN A 312 4.75 -12.42 7.39
C ASN A 312 4.04 -11.47 6.43
N VAL A 313 4.69 -10.35 6.15
CA VAL A 313 4.38 -9.47 5.02
C VAL A 313 5.37 -9.76 3.89
N LEU A 314 4.88 -9.95 2.67
CA LEU A 314 5.73 -10.07 1.50
C LEU A 314 6.09 -8.66 0.98
N PHE A 315 7.37 -8.36 0.89
CA PHE A 315 7.89 -7.25 0.11
C PHE A 315 8.49 -7.75 -1.20
N GLU A 316 7.95 -7.31 -2.31
CA GLU A 316 8.51 -7.49 -3.64
C GLU A 316 9.07 -6.14 -4.10
N ALA A 317 10.28 -6.11 -4.64
CA ALA A 317 10.88 -4.87 -5.13
C ALA A 317 11.48 -5.08 -6.53
N THR A 318 11.16 -4.20 -7.49
CA THR A 318 11.90 -4.14 -8.75
C THR A 318 13.11 -3.23 -8.58
N THR A 319 14.28 -3.71 -8.99
CA THR A 319 15.56 -3.07 -8.74
C THR A 319 16.55 -3.29 -9.88
N SER A 320 17.70 -2.64 -9.80
CA SER A 320 18.84 -2.88 -10.69
C SER A 320 20.13 -2.35 -10.04
N THR A 321 21.23 -3.01 -10.28
CA THR A 321 22.57 -2.53 -9.87
C THR A 321 22.97 -1.21 -10.53
N TYR A 322 22.27 -0.82 -11.61
CA TYR A 322 22.42 0.47 -12.31
C TYR A 322 21.48 1.56 -11.79
N CYS A 323 20.55 1.24 -10.90
CA CYS A 323 19.55 2.16 -10.38
C CYS A 323 20.12 3.03 -9.25
N THR A 324 20.25 4.32 -9.48
CA THR A 324 20.82 5.29 -8.53
C THR A 324 20.01 5.42 -7.24
N TYR A 325 18.69 5.23 -7.29
CA TYR A 325 17.78 5.44 -6.15
C TYR A 325 17.33 4.14 -5.47
N CYS A 326 17.74 2.97 -5.97
CA CYS A 326 17.40 1.68 -5.39
C CYS A 326 18.06 1.38 -4.01
N PRO A 327 19.24 1.93 -3.67
CA PRO A 327 19.86 1.68 -2.37
C PRO A 327 18.97 1.99 -1.17
N GLY A 328 18.12 3.02 -1.25
CA GLY A 328 17.20 3.36 -0.15
C GLY A 328 16.16 2.28 0.15
N VAL A 329 15.74 1.50 -0.86
CA VAL A 329 14.87 0.33 -0.69
C VAL A 329 15.65 -0.83 -0.07
N ALA A 330 16.84 -1.16 -0.61
CA ALA A 330 17.68 -2.23 -0.07
C ALA A 330 17.99 -2.00 1.42
N LEU A 331 18.42 -0.78 1.80
CA LEU A 331 18.63 -0.38 3.19
C LEU A 331 17.37 -0.56 4.05
N ALA A 332 16.19 -0.24 3.52
CA ALA A 332 14.93 -0.43 4.24
C ALA A 332 14.63 -1.91 4.50
N MET A 333 14.88 -2.78 3.52
CA MET A 333 14.69 -4.23 3.68
C MET A 333 15.63 -4.81 4.74
N GLU A 334 16.90 -4.41 4.75
CA GLU A 334 17.84 -4.76 5.81
C GLU A 334 17.37 -4.27 7.19
N GLU A 335 16.83 -3.05 7.26
CA GLU A 335 16.34 -2.46 8.48
C GLU A 335 15.07 -3.15 9.00
N PHE A 336 14.17 -3.63 8.13
CA PHE A 336 13.04 -4.49 8.54
C PHE A 336 13.53 -5.76 9.25
N VAL A 337 14.52 -6.44 8.69
CA VAL A 337 15.10 -7.66 9.27
C VAL A 337 15.83 -7.35 10.57
N ALA A 338 16.65 -6.29 10.61
CA ALA A 338 17.39 -5.85 11.80
C ALA A 338 16.47 -5.47 12.96
N ASN A 339 15.28 -4.92 12.66
CA ASN A 339 14.25 -4.60 13.66
C ASN A 339 13.34 -5.79 14.01
N GLY A 340 13.68 -7.01 13.56
CA GLY A 340 12.94 -8.24 13.88
C GLY A 340 11.52 -8.27 13.31
N LYS A 341 11.27 -7.57 12.21
CA LYS A 341 9.97 -7.62 11.53
C LYS A 341 9.84 -8.92 10.74
N ASN A 342 8.66 -9.51 10.79
CA ASN A 342 8.35 -10.74 10.07
C ASN A 342 8.08 -10.42 8.59
N VAL A 343 9.09 -10.57 7.75
CA VAL A 343 9.03 -10.24 6.34
C VAL A 343 9.55 -11.39 5.47
N VAL A 344 8.93 -11.57 4.32
CA VAL A 344 9.46 -12.28 3.16
C VAL A 344 9.86 -11.22 2.15
N ILE A 345 11.07 -11.27 1.63
CA ILE A 345 11.59 -10.25 0.72
C ILE A 345 12.04 -10.92 -0.58
N VAL A 346 11.67 -10.33 -1.72
CA VAL A 346 12.09 -10.79 -3.04
C VAL A 346 12.45 -9.58 -3.90
N GLU A 347 13.71 -9.47 -4.31
CA GLU A 347 14.18 -8.40 -5.18
C GLU A 347 14.32 -8.90 -6.64
N TYR A 348 13.55 -8.25 -7.53
CA TYR A 348 13.51 -8.57 -8.97
C TYR A 348 14.45 -7.63 -9.72
N HIS A 349 15.66 -8.10 -10.03
CA HIS A 349 16.58 -7.36 -10.87
C HIS A 349 16.11 -7.31 -12.32
N ASN A 350 16.23 -6.15 -12.96
CA ASN A 350 15.94 -5.95 -14.38
C ASN A 350 17.03 -5.13 -15.07
N ASP A 351 17.06 -5.14 -16.39
CA ASP A 351 18.09 -4.53 -17.23
C ASP A 351 17.68 -3.19 -17.86
N TRP A 352 16.58 -2.58 -17.39
CA TRP A 352 16.07 -1.32 -17.93
C TRP A 352 17.08 -0.16 -17.90
N GLN A 353 17.84 -0.03 -16.81
CA GLN A 353 18.81 1.06 -16.63
C GLN A 353 20.24 0.67 -17.04
N GLY A 354 20.49 -0.59 -17.40
CA GLY A 354 21.79 -1.11 -17.78
C GLY A 354 21.84 -2.64 -17.68
N PRO A 355 22.90 -3.28 -18.23
CA PRO A 355 23.00 -4.74 -18.28
C PRO A 355 23.29 -5.32 -16.89
N ASP A 356 22.26 -5.54 -16.11
CA ASP A 356 22.36 -6.11 -14.78
C ASP A 356 22.59 -7.63 -14.83
N THR A 357 23.66 -8.11 -14.23
CA THR A 357 24.06 -9.53 -14.24
C THR A 357 23.20 -10.42 -13.35
N TYR A 358 22.33 -9.82 -12.53
CA TYR A 358 21.44 -10.53 -11.61
C TYR A 358 20.01 -10.70 -12.14
N VAL A 359 19.76 -10.28 -13.37
CA VAL A 359 18.47 -10.49 -14.04
C VAL A 359 18.26 -11.98 -14.27
N SER A 360 17.13 -12.49 -13.80
CA SER A 360 16.62 -13.82 -14.13
C SER A 360 15.38 -13.72 -15.03
N THR A 361 15.04 -14.79 -15.75
CA THR A 361 13.78 -14.85 -16.50
C THR A 361 12.57 -14.64 -15.58
N ALA A 362 12.66 -15.17 -14.36
CA ALA A 362 11.60 -15.03 -13.36
C ALA A 362 11.47 -13.57 -12.87
N SER A 363 12.61 -12.91 -12.55
CA SER A 363 12.60 -11.51 -12.09
C SER A 363 12.03 -10.57 -13.16
N GLN A 364 12.43 -10.74 -14.43
CA GLN A 364 11.91 -9.95 -15.54
C GLN A 364 10.40 -10.17 -15.73
N ALA A 365 9.93 -11.43 -15.64
CA ALA A 365 8.51 -11.75 -15.79
C ALA A 365 7.65 -11.14 -14.68
N ARG A 366 8.16 -11.08 -13.43
CA ARG A 366 7.46 -10.42 -12.32
C ARG A 366 7.45 -8.91 -12.46
N ALA A 367 8.56 -8.29 -12.84
CA ALA A 367 8.62 -6.86 -13.12
C ALA A 367 7.63 -6.44 -14.21
N VAL A 368 7.52 -7.23 -15.29
CA VAL A 368 6.53 -7.01 -16.37
C VAL A 368 5.11 -7.16 -15.82
N ALA A 369 4.83 -8.22 -15.03
CA ALA A 369 3.49 -8.44 -14.47
C ALA A 369 3.03 -7.26 -13.60
N TYR A 370 3.92 -6.65 -12.82
CA TYR A 370 3.63 -5.46 -12.02
C TYR A 370 3.67 -4.13 -12.80
N SER A 371 3.88 -4.18 -14.11
CA SER A 371 4.10 -2.99 -14.95
C SER A 371 5.25 -2.09 -14.46
N SER A 372 6.23 -2.68 -13.79
CA SER A 372 7.38 -2.01 -13.18
C SER A 372 8.73 -2.34 -13.85
N ALA A 373 8.71 -3.02 -15.01
CA ALA A 373 9.93 -3.40 -15.72
C ALA A 373 10.78 -2.20 -16.18
N GLU A 374 10.15 -1.02 -16.33
CA GLU A 374 10.77 0.24 -16.72
C GLU A 374 10.68 1.31 -15.62
N ILE A 375 10.43 0.91 -14.36
CA ILE A 375 10.28 1.83 -13.22
C ILE A 375 11.02 1.25 -12.01
N ASN A 376 12.24 1.74 -11.74
CA ASN A 376 13.05 1.32 -10.60
C ASN A 376 13.37 2.49 -9.65
N PRO A 377 13.31 2.27 -8.31
CA PRO A 377 12.68 1.12 -7.67
C PRO A 377 11.17 1.24 -7.62
N THR A 378 10.49 0.10 -7.64
CA THR A 378 9.08 -0.02 -7.24
C THR A 378 9.01 -1.06 -6.14
N THR A 379 8.50 -0.68 -4.97
CA THR A 379 8.33 -1.56 -3.81
C THR A 379 6.86 -1.88 -3.63
N ILE A 380 6.53 -3.15 -3.42
CA ILE A 380 5.17 -3.65 -3.33
C ILE A 380 5.04 -4.46 -2.03
N ALA A 381 4.11 -4.08 -1.16
CA ALA A 381 3.78 -4.85 0.03
C ALA A 381 2.51 -5.68 -0.22
N ASP A 382 2.64 -7.01 -0.10
CA ASP A 382 1.58 -8.00 -0.30
C ASP A 382 0.76 -7.81 -1.59
N GLY A 383 1.36 -7.36 -2.68
CA GLY A 383 0.71 -7.18 -3.98
C GLY A 383 -0.32 -6.04 -4.06
N ASP A 384 -0.53 -5.28 -2.98
CA ASP A 384 -1.63 -4.32 -2.85
C ASP A 384 -1.13 -2.88 -2.63
N LEU A 385 -0.12 -2.67 -1.78
CA LEU A 385 0.41 -1.35 -1.48
C LEU A 385 1.70 -1.11 -2.27
N TYR A 386 1.77 0.03 -2.98
CA TYR A 386 2.86 0.37 -3.88
C TYR A 386 3.58 1.64 -3.43
N LEU A 387 4.91 1.62 -3.54
CA LEU A 387 5.76 2.80 -3.46
C LEU A 387 6.65 2.84 -4.70
N VAL A 388 6.51 3.88 -5.52
CA VAL A 388 7.37 4.13 -6.69
C VAL A 388 8.41 5.17 -6.31
N GLY A 389 9.67 4.89 -6.65
CA GLY A 389 10.79 5.77 -6.35
C GLY A 389 11.58 5.34 -5.11
N GLY A 390 12.73 5.95 -4.91
CA GLY A 390 13.68 5.57 -3.90
C GLY A 390 14.57 6.71 -3.43
N ASN A 391 15.66 6.36 -2.75
CA ASN A 391 16.67 7.31 -2.29
C ASN A 391 18.07 6.72 -2.47
N HIS A 392 19.04 7.56 -2.82
CA HIS A 392 20.41 7.10 -3.06
C HIS A 392 21.16 6.67 -1.79
N THR A 393 20.88 7.29 -0.66
CA THR A 393 21.68 7.12 0.58
C THR A 393 20.86 6.96 1.85
N ILE A 394 19.56 7.26 1.81
CA ILE A 394 18.69 7.25 2.99
C ILE A 394 17.75 6.06 2.90
N SER A 395 17.67 5.27 3.97
CA SER A 395 16.73 4.17 4.10
C SER A 395 15.27 4.65 3.96
N LEU A 396 14.48 3.92 3.19
CA LEU A 396 13.04 4.14 3.08
C LEU A 396 12.22 3.42 4.16
N TYR A 397 12.86 2.83 5.16
CA TYR A 397 12.17 2.14 6.24
C TYR A 397 11.04 2.96 6.90
N PRO A 398 11.23 4.27 7.24
CA PRO A 398 10.16 5.05 7.84
C PRO A 398 8.94 5.23 6.92
N ILE A 399 9.15 5.22 5.61
CA ILE A 399 8.07 5.35 4.60
C ILE A 399 7.37 4.02 4.37
N LEU A 400 8.11 2.90 4.39
CA LEU A 400 7.58 1.55 4.17
C LEU A 400 6.97 0.91 5.43
N LEU A 401 7.34 1.39 6.63
CA LEU A 401 6.84 0.85 7.90
C LEU A 401 5.31 0.93 8.02
N PRO A 402 4.62 2.03 7.65
CA PRO A 402 3.17 2.07 7.64
C PRO A 402 2.54 1.02 6.71
N MET A 403 3.15 0.72 5.56
CA MET A 403 2.69 -0.33 4.65
C MET A 403 2.81 -1.71 5.32
N TYR A 404 3.93 -2.00 5.97
CA TYR A 404 4.10 -3.21 6.77
C TYR A 404 3.07 -3.32 7.89
N ASP A 405 2.90 -2.26 8.69
CA ASP A 405 1.99 -2.26 9.85
C ASP A 405 0.52 -2.47 9.40
N ALA A 406 0.11 -1.88 8.30
CA ALA A 406 -1.21 -2.09 7.70
C ALA A 406 -1.42 -3.54 7.23
N ARG A 407 -0.36 -4.18 6.69
CA ARG A 407 -0.46 -5.55 6.15
C ARG A 407 -0.36 -6.62 7.23
N ILE A 408 0.55 -6.46 8.22
CA ILE A 408 0.73 -7.46 9.30
C ILE A 408 -0.49 -7.51 10.25
N ALA A 409 -1.19 -6.39 10.41
CA ALA A 409 -2.41 -6.31 11.21
C ALA A 409 -3.61 -7.03 10.58
N ARG A 410 -3.55 -7.31 9.27
CA ARG A 410 -4.64 -7.94 8.53
C ARG A 410 -4.59 -9.46 8.66
N ASN A 411 -5.67 -10.09 9.06
CA ASN A 411 -5.75 -11.55 9.16
C ASN A 411 -5.44 -12.23 7.82
N ALA A 412 -4.74 -13.37 7.88
CA ALA A 412 -4.56 -14.25 6.73
C ALA A 412 -5.77 -15.17 6.55
N ILE A 413 -6.20 -15.38 5.31
CA ILE A 413 -7.32 -16.28 4.97
C ILE A 413 -6.85 -17.65 4.47
N HIS A 414 -5.54 -17.80 4.28
CA HIS A 414 -4.88 -19.08 4.03
C HIS A 414 -3.81 -19.30 5.08
N ASP A 415 -3.62 -20.56 5.46
CA ASP A 415 -2.41 -21.01 6.14
C ASP A 415 -1.48 -21.67 5.15
N ILE A 416 -0.17 -21.51 5.36
CA ILE A 416 0.86 -22.11 4.51
C ILE A 416 1.86 -22.81 5.43
N ASP A 417 2.00 -24.12 5.29
CA ASP A 417 3.11 -24.87 5.85
C ASP A 417 4.14 -25.14 4.76
N LEU A 418 5.40 -24.84 5.02
CA LEU A 418 6.51 -24.99 4.09
C LEU A 418 7.62 -25.80 4.74
N SER A 419 7.91 -26.94 4.17
CA SER A 419 9.07 -27.75 4.52
C SER A 419 10.00 -27.88 3.33
N VAL A 420 11.30 -27.79 3.58
CA VAL A 420 12.36 -27.96 2.58
C VAL A 420 13.32 -29.04 3.06
N VAL A 421 13.62 -29.98 2.20
CA VAL A 421 14.61 -31.05 2.47
C VAL A 421 15.69 -31.05 1.40
N LYS A 422 16.94 -31.28 1.80
CA LYS A 422 18.06 -31.41 0.87
C LYS A 422 18.07 -32.84 0.32
N THR A 423 17.98 -32.98 -1.00
CA THR A 423 17.91 -34.29 -1.70
C THR A 423 19.19 -34.65 -2.45
N GLY A 424 20.15 -33.73 -2.54
CA GLY A 424 21.45 -33.93 -3.18
C GLY A 424 22.43 -32.81 -2.81
N VAL A 425 23.56 -32.73 -3.46
CA VAL A 425 24.65 -31.76 -3.14
C VAL A 425 24.09 -30.30 -3.19
N ASP A 426 23.45 -29.95 -4.29
CA ASP A 426 22.85 -28.61 -4.49
C ASP A 426 21.38 -28.72 -4.87
N THR A 427 20.71 -29.81 -4.48
CA THR A 427 19.33 -30.08 -4.87
C THR A 427 18.46 -30.19 -3.63
N TYR A 428 17.28 -29.59 -3.70
CA TYR A 428 16.30 -29.53 -2.63
C TYR A 428 14.91 -29.88 -3.15
N GLU A 429 14.06 -30.36 -2.26
CA GLU A 429 12.64 -30.54 -2.49
C GLU A 429 11.88 -29.70 -1.47
N ALA A 430 10.98 -28.86 -1.94
CA ALA A 430 10.04 -28.12 -1.11
C ALA A 430 8.66 -28.77 -1.17
N THR A 431 8.05 -29.01 0.01
CA THR A 431 6.66 -29.39 0.14
C THR A 431 5.90 -28.23 0.75
N ILE A 432 4.86 -27.76 0.05
CA ILE A 432 4.03 -26.63 0.44
C ILE A 432 2.60 -27.14 0.63
N ILE A 433 2.06 -26.97 1.84
CA ILE A 433 0.66 -27.28 2.16
C ILE A 433 -0.06 -25.94 2.31
N VAL A 434 -1.12 -25.73 1.54
CA VAL A 434 -1.96 -24.54 1.60
C VAL A 434 -3.34 -24.94 2.09
N GLU A 435 -3.78 -24.36 3.21
CA GLU A 435 -5.12 -24.53 3.76
C GLU A 435 -5.92 -23.23 3.62
N GLN A 436 -7.14 -23.33 3.07
CA GLN A 436 -8.10 -22.24 3.06
C GLN A 436 -8.83 -22.17 4.40
N ILE A 437 -8.53 -21.13 5.21
CA ILE A 437 -9.11 -20.90 6.55
C ILE A 437 -10.46 -20.20 6.45
N SER A 438 -10.59 -19.26 5.51
CA SER A 438 -11.84 -18.55 5.26
C SER A 438 -12.16 -18.55 3.79
N SER A 439 -13.40 -18.94 3.45
CA SER A 439 -13.89 -18.88 2.08
C SER A 439 -14.15 -17.42 1.71
N TYR A 440 -13.24 -16.88 0.95
CA TYR A 440 -13.31 -15.49 0.56
C TYR A 440 -12.60 -15.35 -0.78
N TYR A 441 -13.22 -15.41 -1.91
CA TYR A 441 -12.71 -14.72 -3.09
C TYR A 441 -13.50 -14.97 -4.36
N PRO A 442 -13.89 -13.92 -5.05
CA PRO A 442 -14.13 -14.00 -6.48
C PRO A 442 -12.77 -13.82 -7.20
N GLY A 443 -12.10 -14.89 -7.61
CA GLY A 443 -10.91 -14.74 -8.42
C GLY A 443 -9.99 -15.97 -8.43
N ASN A 444 -9.04 -15.97 -9.35
CA ASN A 444 -8.04 -17.01 -9.44
C ASN A 444 -6.96 -16.81 -8.38
N LEU A 445 -6.69 -17.83 -7.60
CA LEU A 445 -5.58 -17.87 -6.63
C LEU A 445 -4.40 -18.62 -7.22
N TYR A 446 -3.21 -18.17 -6.88
CA TYR A 446 -1.96 -18.78 -7.29
C TYR A 446 -1.01 -18.96 -6.10
N LEU A 447 -0.47 -20.16 -5.96
CA LEU A 447 0.72 -20.42 -5.17
C LEU A 447 1.94 -19.99 -5.97
N ARG A 448 2.75 -19.12 -5.41
CA ARG A 448 4.04 -18.71 -5.98
C ARG A 448 5.16 -19.10 -5.04
N THR A 449 6.32 -19.39 -5.61
CA THR A 449 7.53 -19.64 -4.85
C THR A 449 8.71 -18.96 -5.51
N ALA A 450 9.70 -18.57 -4.71
CA ALA A 450 10.94 -17.99 -5.19
C ALA A 450 12.14 -18.51 -4.38
N LEU A 451 13.24 -18.73 -5.08
CA LEU A 451 14.55 -18.89 -4.49
C LEU A 451 15.26 -17.53 -4.51
N THR A 452 15.67 -17.04 -3.35
CA THR A 452 16.42 -15.80 -3.23
C THR A 452 17.80 -16.07 -2.67
N GLU A 453 18.78 -15.22 -2.98
CA GLU A 453 20.14 -15.27 -2.42
C GLU A 453 20.51 -13.90 -1.87
N SER A 454 21.13 -13.91 -0.70
CA SER A 454 21.64 -12.73 0.02
C SER A 454 23.16 -12.78 0.19
N ASN A 455 23.73 -11.73 0.79
CA ASN A 455 25.17 -11.61 1.07
C ASN A 455 26.06 -11.80 -0.18
N ILE A 456 25.56 -11.34 -1.32
CA ILE A 456 26.31 -11.42 -2.58
C ILE A 456 27.26 -10.23 -2.63
N ALA A 457 28.55 -10.48 -2.50
CA ALA A 457 29.58 -9.43 -2.55
C ALA A 457 29.61 -8.77 -3.94
N PHE A 458 29.02 -7.59 -4.05
CA PHE A 458 28.94 -6.80 -5.28
C PHE A 458 28.86 -5.31 -4.96
N PRO A 459 29.91 -4.52 -5.24
CA PRO A 459 29.87 -3.06 -5.04
C PRO A 459 28.94 -2.40 -6.06
N TRP A 460 27.89 -1.72 -5.57
CA TRP A 460 26.94 -1.01 -6.41
C TRP A 460 26.36 0.22 -5.69
N GLN A 461 26.26 1.35 -6.38
CA GLN A 461 25.62 2.58 -5.89
C GLN A 461 25.95 2.97 -4.43
N GLY A 462 27.18 2.64 -3.97
CA GLY A 462 27.60 2.89 -2.58
C GLY A 462 27.34 1.73 -1.61
N GLN A 463 26.65 0.68 -2.01
CA GLN A 463 26.47 -0.56 -1.26
C GLN A 463 27.61 -1.56 -1.58
N THR A 464 27.84 -2.53 -0.71
CA THR A 464 28.90 -3.55 -0.87
C THR A 464 28.37 -4.93 -1.21
N GLU A 465 27.07 -5.18 -0.97
CA GLU A 465 26.42 -6.48 -1.12
C GLU A 465 25.03 -6.30 -1.74
N LEU A 466 24.51 -7.40 -2.29
CA LEU A 466 23.14 -7.54 -2.71
C LEU A 466 22.45 -8.58 -1.82
N HIS A 467 21.18 -8.36 -1.53
CA HIS A 467 20.37 -9.23 -0.68
C HIS A 467 19.06 -9.58 -1.39
N TRP A 468 18.48 -10.72 -1.03
CA TRP A 468 17.18 -11.24 -1.51
C TRP A 468 17.00 -11.23 -3.02
N VAL A 469 18.11 -11.35 -3.78
CA VAL A 469 18.09 -11.41 -5.24
C VAL A 469 17.30 -12.63 -5.71
N CYS A 470 16.23 -12.44 -6.45
CA CYS A 470 15.42 -13.52 -7.03
C CYS A 470 16.24 -14.30 -8.05
N ARG A 471 16.66 -15.52 -7.69
CA ARG A 471 17.43 -16.40 -8.56
C ARG A 471 16.53 -17.15 -9.54
N ASP A 472 15.40 -17.67 -9.04
CA ASP A 472 14.40 -18.33 -9.88
C ASP A 472 13.05 -18.45 -9.15
N MET A 473 11.99 -18.84 -9.88
CA MET A 473 10.65 -19.11 -9.36
C MET A 473 10.13 -20.46 -9.88
N TYR A 474 9.45 -21.19 -9.01
CA TYR A 474 9.03 -22.58 -9.28
C TYR A 474 7.51 -22.74 -9.20
N PRO A 475 6.86 -23.43 -10.19
CA PRO A 475 7.46 -23.94 -11.42
C PRO A 475 7.78 -22.79 -12.41
N SER A 476 7.32 -21.58 -12.18
CA SER A 476 7.56 -20.37 -12.97
C SER A 476 7.05 -19.11 -12.25
N ALA A 477 7.35 -17.93 -12.77
CA ALA A 477 6.84 -16.65 -12.26
C ALA A 477 5.30 -16.52 -12.27
N THR A 478 4.60 -17.29 -13.10
CA THR A 478 3.12 -17.36 -13.10
C THR A 478 2.57 -18.12 -11.89
N GLY A 479 3.36 -19.00 -11.27
CA GLY A 479 2.94 -19.84 -10.15
C GLY A 479 2.03 -21.00 -10.55
N THR A 480 1.47 -21.67 -9.55
CA THR A 480 0.54 -22.80 -9.68
C THR A 480 -0.85 -22.35 -9.25
N SER A 481 -1.87 -22.61 -10.09
CA SER A 481 -3.26 -22.29 -9.78
C SER A 481 -3.76 -23.11 -8.59
N LEU A 482 -4.46 -22.47 -7.67
CA LEU A 482 -5.13 -23.07 -6.53
C LEU A 482 -6.64 -23.12 -6.77
N ASP A 483 -7.27 -24.28 -6.45
CA ASP A 483 -8.73 -24.45 -6.54
C ASP A 483 -9.26 -25.11 -5.27
N PHE A 484 -9.89 -24.32 -4.41
CA PHE A 484 -10.50 -24.76 -3.16
C PHE A 484 -12.00 -25.08 -3.28
N SER A 485 -12.54 -25.21 -4.49
CA SER A 485 -13.98 -25.47 -4.70
C SER A 485 -14.45 -26.81 -4.13
N SER A 486 -13.58 -27.78 -3.99
CA SER A 486 -13.92 -29.15 -3.52
C SER A 486 -13.12 -29.62 -2.30
N VAL A 487 -12.05 -28.95 -1.94
CA VAL A 487 -11.14 -29.29 -0.83
C VAL A 487 -10.68 -28.03 -0.13
N SER A 488 -10.44 -28.09 1.18
CA SER A 488 -9.90 -26.95 1.95
C SER A 488 -8.37 -26.94 1.98
N THR A 489 -7.71 -28.04 1.62
CA THR A 489 -6.25 -28.17 1.72
C THR A 489 -5.69 -28.74 0.42
N GLN A 490 -4.59 -28.15 -0.06
CA GLN A 490 -3.85 -28.60 -1.24
C GLN A 490 -2.36 -28.71 -0.92
N THR A 491 -1.72 -29.75 -1.44
CA THR A 491 -0.28 -29.99 -1.25
C THR A 491 0.43 -29.95 -2.59
N TYR A 492 1.54 -29.22 -2.62
CA TYR A 492 2.41 -29.07 -3.78
C TYR A 492 3.84 -29.43 -3.43
N THR A 493 4.51 -30.11 -4.33
CA THR A 493 5.94 -30.41 -4.22
C THR A 493 6.67 -29.82 -5.42
N THR A 494 7.84 -29.29 -5.20
CA THR A 494 8.73 -28.82 -6.27
C THR A 494 10.18 -29.10 -5.90
N THR A 495 10.99 -29.40 -6.90
CA THR A 495 12.44 -29.52 -6.73
C THR A 495 13.13 -28.28 -7.28
N PHE A 496 14.20 -27.85 -6.61
CA PHE A 496 15.00 -26.72 -7.05
C PHE A 496 16.48 -26.94 -6.78
N SER A 497 17.35 -26.12 -7.38
CA SER A 497 18.79 -26.23 -7.25
C SER A 497 19.43 -24.92 -6.82
N THR A 498 20.44 -25.00 -5.98
CA THR A 498 21.34 -23.89 -5.61
C THR A 498 22.66 -23.93 -6.36
N THR A 499 22.78 -24.75 -7.42
CA THR A 499 24.02 -24.84 -8.22
C THR A 499 24.43 -23.46 -8.73
N GLY A 500 25.62 -23.01 -8.34
CA GLY A 500 26.15 -21.68 -8.69
C GLY A 500 25.80 -20.58 -7.69
N TYR A 501 25.11 -20.90 -6.59
CA TYR A 501 24.76 -20.01 -5.49
C TYR A 501 25.35 -20.51 -4.17
N VAL A 502 25.46 -19.61 -3.18
CA VAL A 502 25.85 -20.00 -1.82
C VAL A 502 24.60 -20.45 -1.07
N ALA A 503 24.39 -21.75 -0.95
CA ALA A 503 23.16 -22.33 -0.41
C ALA A 503 22.80 -21.76 0.98
N ASP A 504 23.78 -21.56 1.87
CA ASP A 504 23.57 -21.00 3.20
C ASP A 504 23.13 -19.52 3.20
N ASN A 505 23.22 -18.84 2.05
CA ASN A 505 22.76 -17.49 1.83
C ASN A 505 21.40 -17.44 1.11
N CYS A 506 20.80 -18.60 0.84
CA CYS A 506 19.54 -18.69 0.12
C CYS A 506 18.33 -18.88 1.05
N GLU A 507 17.22 -18.28 0.66
CA GLU A 507 15.90 -18.51 1.24
C GLU A 507 14.96 -19.07 0.17
N PHE A 508 14.10 -20.03 0.53
CA PHE A 508 13.00 -20.47 -0.31
C PHE A 508 11.71 -19.92 0.25
N ALA A 509 11.04 -19.08 -0.53
CA ALA A 509 9.80 -18.39 -0.15
C ALA A 509 8.60 -18.99 -0.88
N ALA A 510 7.42 -18.96 -0.22
CA ALA A 510 6.14 -19.34 -0.81
C ALA A 510 5.05 -18.37 -0.36
N TRP A 511 4.11 -18.03 -1.26
CA TRP A 511 2.97 -17.17 -0.95
C TRP A 511 1.74 -17.47 -1.80
N VAL A 512 0.57 -17.16 -1.26
CA VAL A 512 -0.71 -17.27 -1.99
C VAL A 512 -1.12 -15.87 -2.44
N GLN A 513 -1.34 -15.71 -3.74
CA GLN A 513 -1.64 -14.42 -4.38
C GLN A 513 -2.89 -14.48 -5.26
N LEU A 514 -3.69 -13.42 -5.21
CA LEU A 514 -4.85 -13.23 -6.07
C LEU A 514 -4.41 -12.74 -7.46
N GLY A 515 -4.77 -13.46 -8.50
CA GLY A 515 -4.43 -13.11 -9.88
C GLY A 515 -2.92 -13.03 -10.13
N ALA A 516 -2.54 -12.18 -11.07
CA ALA A 516 -1.13 -12.01 -11.44
C ALA A 516 -0.35 -11.15 -10.43
N THR A 517 -0.97 -10.11 -9.90
CA THR A 517 -0.32 -9.03 -9.11
C THR A 517 -1.19 -8.53 -7.96
N GLY A 518 -2.34 -9.17 -7.71
CA GLY A 518 -3.26 -8.74 -6.65
C GLY A 518 -2.78 -9.15 -5.27
N ASP A 519 -3.67 -8.99 -4.31
CA ASP A 519 -3.44 -9.17 -2.88
C ASP A 519 -2.80 -10.52 -2.52
N VAL A 520 -1.77 -10.48 -1.67
CA VAL A 520 -1.15 -11.67 -1.08
C VAL A 520 -1.84 -11.98 0.24
N THR A 521 -2.37 -13.19 0.34
CA THR A 521 -3.19 -13.60 1.48
C THR A 521 -2.38 -14.18 2.62
N GLN A 522 -1.21 -14.75 2.34
CA GLN A 522 -0.22 -15.25 3.29
C GLN A 522 1.12 -15.45 2.59
N ALA A 523 2.23 -15.34 3.33
CA ALA A 523 3.58 -15.62 2.88
C ALA A 523 4.39 -16.33 3.96
N ILE A 524 5.33 -17.19 3.55
CA ILE A 524 6.24 -17.93 4.40
C ILE A 524 7.60 -18.10 3.71
N LYS A 525 8.66 -18.32 4.47
CA LYS A 525 9.97 -18.65 3.95
C LYS A 525 10.70 -19.66 4.83
N VAL A 526 11.66 -20.36 4.25
CA VAL A 526 12.63 -21.22 4.92
C VAL A 526 14.02 -20.77 4.53
N ASP A 527 14.87 -20.50 5.51
CA ASP A 527 16.29 -20.25 5.35
C ASP A 527 17.02 -21.57 5.12
N LEU A 528 17.70 -21.71 3.99
CA LEU A 528 18.35 -22.95 3.63
C LEU A 528 19.55 -23.28 4.51
N SER A 529 20.13 -22.31 5.23
CA SER A 529 21.16 -22.58 6.26
C SER A 529 20.64 -23.43 7.42
N THR A 530 19.31 -23.42 7.63
CA THR A 530 18.65 -24.22 8.67
C THR A 530 18.25 -25.62 8.19
N VAL A 531 18.34 -25.87 6.89
CA VAL A 531 17.97 -27.16 6.29
C VAL A 531 19.10 -28.15 6.47
N ILE A 532 18.98 -28.99 7.48
CA ILE A 532 19.94 -30.07 7.74
C ILE A 532 19.68 -31.15 6.68
N GLY A 533 20.57 -31.24 5.69
CA GLY A 533 20.59 -32.35 4.75
C GLY A 533 21.02 -33.62 5.45
N ILE A 534 20.25 -34.68 5.32
CA ILE A 534 20.79 -36.01 5.50
C ILE A 534 21.57 -36.29 4.22
N GLU A 535 22.89 -36.07 4.22
CA GLU A 535 23.72 -36.66 3.17
C GLU A 535 23.57 -38.17 3.32
N GLU A 536 22.77 -38.81 2.47
CA GLU A 536 23.00 -40.20 2.17
C GLU A 536 24.39 -40.28 1.53
N THR A 537 25.40 -40.46 2.35
CA THR A 537 26.71 -40.90 1.80
C THR A 537 26.42 -42.22 1.11
N ASN A 538 26.41 -42.17 -0.23
CA ASN A 538 26.37 -43.36 -1.09
C ASN A 538 27.68 -44.13 -0.87
N ASN A 539 27.93 -44.50 0.36
CA ASN A 539 28.99 -45.43 0.67
C ASN A 539 28.44 -46.82 0.34
N SER A 540 28.86 -47.35 -0.81
CA SER A 540 28.45 -48.65 -1.34
C SER A 540 28.74 -49.82 -0.39
N LEU A 541 29.36 -49.57 0.75
CA LEU A 541 29.75 -50.57 1.76
C LEU A 541 28.57 -50.97 2.68
N TRP A 542 27.50 -50.13 2.77
CA TRP A 542 26.35 -50.41 3.64
C TRP A 542 25.04 -50.34 2.89
N SER A 543 24.18 -51.32 3.04
CA SER A 543 22.84 -51.36 2.46
C SER A 543 21.82 -51.89 3.47
N ILE A 544 20.54 -51.49 3.31
CA ILE A 544 19.41 -51.88 4.11
C ILE A 544 18.32 -52.42 3.21
N TYR A 545 17.82 -53.64 3.50
CA TYR A 545 16.80 -54.29 2.72
C TYR A 545 15.92 -55.21 3.61
N PRO A 546 14.59 -55.27 3.36
CA PRO A 546 13.82 -54.43 2.45
C PRO A 546 13.66 -53.00 2.98
N ASN A 547 13.49 -52.03 2.10
CA ASN A 547 13.08 -50.68 2.41
C ASN A 547 12.22 -50.16 1.24
N PRO A 548 10.92 -49.92 1.40
CA PRO A 548 10.14 -50.02 2.66
C PRO A 548 10.13 -51.43 3.30
N ALA A 549 9.92 -51.45 4.64
CA ALA A 549 9.95 -52.65 5.44
C ALA A 549 8.68 -52.81 6.29
N ASN A 550 8.29 -54.04 6.53
CA ASN A 550 7.17 -54.40 7.43
C ASN A 550 7.75 -54.90 8.80
N ASP A 551 8.03 -56.21 8.88
CA ASP A 551 8.36 -56.85 10.13
C ASP A 551 9.85 -56.89 10.46
N GLN A 552 10.72 -56.77 9.44
CA GLN A 552 12.18 -56.87 9.61
C GLN A 552 12.96 -56.16 8.51
N ILE A 553 14.16 -55.73 8.87
CA ILE A 553 15.18 -55.26 7.93
C ILE A 553 16.46 -56.04 8.13
N THR A 554 17.28 -56.11 7.10
CA THR A 554 18.67 -56.58 7.21
C THR A 554 19.60 -55.44 6.77
N ILE A 555 20.54 -55.11 7.65
CA ILE A 555 21.64 -54.20 7.35
C ILE A 555 22.82 -55.05 6.87
N PHE A 556 23.34 -54.75 5.68
CA PHE A 556 24.55 -55.39 5.12
C PHE A 556 25.67 -54.39 5.11
N GLY A 557 26.87 -54.86 5.46
CA GLY A 557 28.08 -54.06 5.43
C GLY A 557 29.34 -54.93 5.30
N THR A 558 30.51 -54.33 5.41
CA THR A 558 31.81 -55.02 5.25
C THR A 558 32.61 -55.14 6.54
N GLU A 559 32.14 -54.50 7.62
CA GLU A 559 32.86 -54.44 8.88
C GLU A 559 31.92 -54.52 10.08
N LYS A 560 32.49 -54.61 11.28
CA LYS A 560 31.75 -54.53 12.54
C LYS A 560 31.34 -53.08 12.80
N ALA A 561 30.06 -52.83 13.11
CA ALA A 561 29.54 -51.52 13.38
C ALA A 561 28.42 -51.55 14.44
N LYS A 562 28.20 -50.42 15.10
CA LYS A 562 26.97 -50.17 15.90
C LYS A 562 25.89 -49.65 14.98
N TYR A 563 24.62 -50.08 15.15
CA TYR A 563 23.51 -49.44 14.51
C TYR A 563 22.59 -48.78 15.53
N GLU A 564 21.92 -47.70 15.13
CA GLU A 564 20.84 -47.03 15.86
C GLU A 564 19.73 -46.69 14.86
N ILE A 565 18.48 -47.08 15.18
CA ILE A 565 17.30 -46.62 14.44
C ILE A 565 16.74 -45.44 15.21
N VAL A 566 16.59 -44.31 14.55
CA VAL A 566 16.08 -43.07 15.12
C VAL A 566 14.80 -42.64 14.45
N ASN A 567 13.85 -42.09 15.21
CA ASN A 567 12.63 -41.47 14.66
C ASN A 567 12.92 -40.09 14.08
N ILE A 568 11.92 -39.48 13.45
CA ILE A 568 12.03 -38.15 12.84
C ILE A 568 12.39 -37.04 13.86
N ASN A 569 12.19 -37.26 15.15
CA ASN A 569 12.57 -36.34 16.23
C ASN A 569 14.03 -36.57 16.73
N GLY A 570 14.79 -37.46 16.08
CA GLY A 570 16.16 -37.78 16.45
C GLY A 570 16.31 -38.69 17.67
N GLN A 571 15.21 -39.27 18.19
CA GLN A 571 15.24 -40.17 19.32
C GLN A 571 15.59 -41.58 18.86
N VAL A 572 16.58 -42.22 19.53
CA VAL A 572 16.93 -43.62 19.30
C VAL A 572 15.81 -44.54 19.78
N VAL A 573 15.18 -45.25 18.86
CA VAL A 573 14.08 -46.21 19.12
C VAL A 573 14.58 -47.65 19.17
N MET A 574 15.69 -47.96 18.49
CA MET A 574 16.36 -49.28 18.53
C MET A 574 17.86 -49.11 18.36
N SER A 575 18.65 -50.01 18.93
CA SER A 575 20.11 -50.04 18.72
C SER A 575 20.67 -51.43 18.92
N GLY A 576 21.78 -51.73 18.28
CA GLY A 576 22.50 -52.99 18.41
C GLY A 576 23.87 -53.00 17.73
N MET A 577 24.41 -54.18 17.54
CA MET A 577 25.75 -54.38 16.90
C MET A 577 25.60 -55.26 15.68
N ILE A 578 26.28 -54.92 14.64
CA ILE A 578 26.50 -55.71 13.44
C ILE A 578 27.87 -56.41 13.62
N GLU A 579 27.86 -57.73 13.85
CA GLU A 579 29.10 -58.45 14.21
C GLU A 579 29.81 -59.05 13.00
N ASN A 580 29.07 -59.53 11.99
CA ASN A 580 29.60 -60.32 10.88
C ASN A 580 29.32 -59.74 9.50
N GLY A 581 29.24 -58.42 9.40
CA GLY A 581 28.93 -57.73 8.14
C GLY A 581 27.45 -57.73 7.75
N PHE A 582 26.59 -58.36 8.52
CA PHE A 582 25.12 -58.21 8.40
C PHE A 582 24.41 -58.41 9.72
N GLU A 583 23.24 -57.80 9.89
CA GLU A 583 22.37 -58.00 11.04
C GLU A 583 20.92 -57.87 10.59
N THR A 584 20.09 -58.85 11.02
CA THR A 584 18.63 -58.82 10.76
C THR A 584 17.91 -58.33 12.01
N ILE A 585 17.16 -57.26 11.87
CA ILE A 585 16.51 -56.51 12.93
C ILE A 585 15.02 -56.67 12.77
N ASN A 586 14.35 -57.10 13.83
CA ASN A 586 12.90 -57.13 13.88
C ASN A 586 12.36 -55.71 14.09
N THR A 587 11.57 -55.21 13.13
CA THR A 587 10.98 -53.89 13.12
C THR A 587 9.47 -53.88 13.42
N SER A 588 8.86 -55.05 13.71
CA SER A 588 7.43 -55.18 13.94
C SER A 588 6.87 -54.37 15.13
N ASN A 589 7.72 -53.88 16.00
CA ASN A 589 7.37 -52.99 17.13
C ASN A 589 7.48 -51.49 16.78
N LEU A 590 7.92 -51.14 15.57
CA LEU A 590 7.94 -49.75 15.12
C LEU A 590 6.59 -49.40 14.51
N ASN A 591 6.14 -48.19 14.75
CA ASN A 591 4.94 -47.66 14.07
C ASN A 591 5.24 -47.40 12.60
N GLN A 592 4.20 -47.44 11.74
CA GLN A 592 4.33 -47.00 10.38
C GLN A 592 4.86 -45.56 10.31
N GLY A 593 5.80 -45.30 9.40
CA GLY A 593 6.41 -43.99 9.24
C GLY A 593 7.86 -44.02 8.81
N SER A 594 8.47 -42.84 8.78
CA SER A 594 9.88 -42.65 8.39
C SER A 594 10.79 -42.70 9.60
N TYR A 595 11.89 -43.42 9.44
CA TYR A 595 12.96 -43.58 10.42
C TYR A 595 14.30 -43.38 9.71
N PHE A 596 15.37 -43.26 10.50
CA PHE A 596 16.75 -43.26 9.99
C PHE A 596 17.56 -44.32 10.74
N VAL A 597 18.39 -45.04 9.98
CA VAL A 597 19.36 -45.98 10.50
C VAL A 597 20.73 -45.35 10.50
N ARG A 598 21.27 -45.10 11.67
CA ARG A 598 22.64 -44.61 11.88
C ARG A 598 23.54 -45.83 12.06
N ILE A 599 24.54 -45.99 11.19
CA ILE A 599 25.57 -47.04 11.26
C ILE A 599 26.85 -46.35 11.67
N ILE A 600 27.38 -46.76 12.81
CA ILE A 600 28.53 -46.13 13.46
C ILE A 600 29.70 -47.14 13.44
N SER A 601 30.63 -46.87 12.51
CA SER A 601 31.89 -47.61 12.41
C SER A 601 33.06 -46.63 12.57
N SER A 602 34.01 -46.58 11.66
CA SER A 602 35.04 -45.52 11.59
C SER A 602 34.43 -44.16 11.22
N GLU A 603 33.31 -44.20 10.55
CA GLU A 603 32.50 -43.04 10.18
C GLU A 603 31.03 -43.30 10.59
N VAL A 604 30.22 -42.26 10.67
CA VAL A 604 28.76 -42.36 10.88
C VAL A 604 28.07 -42.27 9.53
N ILE A 605 27.38 -43.35 9.16
CA ILE A 605 26.58 -43.43 7.93
C ILE A 605 25.09 -43.42 8.34
N VAL A 606 24.30 -42.63 7.63
CA VAL A 606 22.85 -42.56 7.85
C VAL A 606 22.12 -43.01 6.59
N LYS A 607 21.14 -43.88 6.74
CA LYS A 607 20.26 -44.39 5.69
C LYS A 607 18.81 -44.16 6.08
N SER A 608 17.97 -43.77 5.14
CA SER A 608 16.53 -43.68 5.33
C SER A 608 15.90 -45.08 5.48
N LEU A 609 14.85 -45.21 6.30
CA LEU A 609 14.07 -46.42 6.48
C LEU A 609 12.59 -46.06 6.56
N VAL A 610 11.78 -46.69 5.75
CA VAL A 610 10.32 -46.57 5.78
C VAL A 610 9.73 -47.84 6.33
N ILE A 611 8.87 -47.74 7.35
CA ILE A 611 8.09 -48.85 7.91
C ILE A 611 6.65 -48.72 7.41
N GLU A 612 6.13 -49.78 6.74
CA GLU A 612 4.76 -49.87 6.21
C GLU A 612 3.82 -50.61 7.15
#